data_fa99c14ecf2e6ab0a95e118affe74a84
#
_entry.id   fa99c14ecf2e6ab0a95e118affe74a84
#
_cell.length_a   1.000
_cell.length_b   1.000
_cell.length_c   1.000
_cell.angle_alpha   90.00
_cell.angle_beta   90.00
_cell.angle_gamma   90.00
#
_symmetry.space_group_name_H-M   'P 1'
#
loop_
_entity.id
_entity.type
_entity.pdbx_description
1 polymer ?
#
loop_
_entity_poly.entity_id
_entity_poly.type
_entity_poly.pdbx_seq_one_letter_code
_entity_poly.pdbx_strand_id
1 'polypeptide(L)'
;GAVWLVATHVGYSVISWVFPAFGDQVRDLYRLGDEDTASRMVGPIAAMGVAEELLFRGVLQGVGGIALALVAYTAVQVFERKWALALAALLGGVVWGALFAWRGGLVAPIAAHVLWTGMLTFVWTLGTAPRVQESGVTPATRQRDHAS
;
A
#
# COMPACT_ATOMS: atom_id res chain seq x y z
N GLY A 1 -2.15 -6.49 15.22
CA GLY A 1 -1.32 -6.81 14.06
C GLY A 1 -1.96 -7.82 13.10
N ALA A 2 -1.86 -9.13 13.36
CA ALA A 2 -2.28 -10.18 12.43
C ALA A 2 -3.78 -10.12 12.05
N VAL A 3 -4.66 -9.89 13.01
CA VAL A 3 -6.10 -9.78 12.76
C VAL A 3 -6.42 -8.63 11.80
N TRP A 4 -5.75 -7.49 11.94
CA TRP A 4 -5.93 -6.35 11.06
C TRP A 4 -5.45 -6.63 9.63
N LEU A 5 -4.33 -7.34 9.48
CA LEU A 5 -3.83 -7.79 8.19
C LEU A 5 -4.80 -8.73 7.47
N VAL A 6 -5.30 -9.74 8.18
CA VAL A 6 -6.30 -10.67 7.63
C VAL A 6 -7.56 -9.91 7.23
N ALA A 7 -8.06 -9.01 8.09
CA ALA A 7 -9.23 -8.19 7.79
C ALA A 7 -9.02 -7.30 6.57
N THR A 8 -7.83 -6.69 6.43
CA THR A 8 -7.49 -5.87 5.26
C THR A 8 -7.42 -6.72 3.99
N HIS A 9 -6.82 -7.91 4.07
CA HIS A 9 -6.69 -8.79 2.90
C HIS A 9 -8.04 -9.34 2.44
N VAL A 10 -8.88 -9.76 3.38
CA VAL A 10 -10.26 -10.18 3.09
C VAL A 10 -11.08 -9.01 2.54
N GLY A 11 -11.01 -7.84 3.18
CA GLY A 11 -11.69 -6.63 2.71
C GLY A 11 -11.27 -6.24 1.30
N TYR A 12 -9.96 -6.25 1.01
CA TYR A 12 -9.43 -6.02 -0.33
C TYR A 12 -9.98 -7.02 -1.35
N SER A 13 -9.97 -8.30 -1.02
CA SER A 13 -10.44 -9.36 -1.92
C SER A 13 -11.93 -9.19 -2.24
N VAL A 14 -12.75 -8.91 -1.23
CA VAL A 14 -14.18 -8.67 -1.40
C VAL A 14 -14.45 -7.41 -2.22
N ILE A 15 -13.79 -6.29 -1.88
CA ILE A 15 -13.97 -5.02 -2.61
C ILE A 15 -13.49 -5.13 -4.05
N SER A 16 -12.35 -5.78 -4.30
CA SER A 16 -11.81 -5.97 -5.65
C SER A 16 -12.67 -6.91 -6.49
N TRP A 17 -13.38 -7.85 -5.86
CA TRP A 17 -14.34 -8.71 -6.54
C TRP A 17 -15.60 -7.94 -6.95
N VAL A 18 -16.11 -7.07 -6.07
CA VAL A 18 -17.31 -6.24 -6.35
C VAL A 18 -16.98 -5.06 -7.28
N PHE A 19 -15.81 -4.47 -7.13
CA PHE A 19 -15.35 -3.32 -7.89
C PHE A 19 -13.96 -3.58 -8.49
N PRO A 20 -13.86 -4.20 -9.67
CA PRO A 20 -12.58 -4.53 -10.30
C PRO A 20 -11.64 -3.33 -10.48
N ALA A 21 -12.19 -2.15 -10.78
CA ALA A 21 -11.42 -0.91 -10.90
C ALA A 21 -10.65 -0.52 -9.62
N PHE A 22 -11.15 -0.94 -8.44
CA PHE A 22 -10.43 -0.77 -7.18
C PHE A 22 -9.18 -1.65 -7.14
N GLY A 23 -9.34 -2.92 -7.49
CA GLY A 23 -8.24 -3.87 -7.54
C GLY A 23 -7.14 -3.44 -8.52
N ASP A 24 -7.52 -2.84 -9.65
CA ASP A 24 -6.58 -2.32 -10.65
C ASP A 24 -5.79 -1.12 -10.11
N GLN A 25 -6.47 -0.14 -9.49
CA GLN A 25 -5.81 1.01 -8.88
C GLN A 25 -4.83 0.61 -7.77
N VAL A 26 -5.20 -0.37 -6.95
CA VAL A 26 -4.33 -0.88 -5.90
C VAL A 26 -3.11 -1.58 -6.50
N ARG A 27 -3.31 -2.43 -7.51
CA ARG A 27 -2.19 -3.09 -8.21
C ARG A 27 -1.22 -2.10 -8.84
N ASP A 28 -1.75 -1.05 -9.48
CA ASP A 28 -0.91 -0.02 -10.11
C ASP A 28 -0.12 0.77 -9.08
N LEU A 29 -0.70 1.00 -7.90
CA LEU A 29 -0.05 1.71 -6.79
C LEU A 29 1.17 0.96 -6.25
N TYR A 30 1.08 -0.38 -6.18
CA TYR A 30 2.11 -1.25 -5.61
C TYR A 30 2.98 -1.95 -6.67
N ARG A 31 2.90 -1.55 -7.92
CA ARG A 31 3.83 -2.00 -8.99
C ARG A 31 5.20 -1.38 -8.83
N LEU A 32 5.98 -1.87 -7.88
CA LEU A 32 7.34 -1.41 -7.64
C LEU A 32 8.41 -2.14 -8.50
N GLY A 33 7.99 -3.01 -9.40
CA GLY A 33 8.83 -3.61 -10.43
C GLY A 33 9.68 -4.79 -9.97
N ASP A 34 10.48 -4.66 -8.94
CA ASP A 34 11.38 -5.70 -8.45
C ASP A 34 11.62 -5.61 -6.93
N GLU A 35 12.25 -6.66 -6.37
CA GLU A 35 12.53 -6.79 -4.94
C GLU A 35 13.56 -5.76 -4.45
N ASP A 36 14.51 -5.38 -5.29
CA ASP A 36 15.53 -4.37 -4.97
C ASP A 36 14.89 -2.98 -4.82
N THR A 37 13.95 -2.63 -5.69
CA THR A 37 13.20 -1.38 -5.60
C THR A 37 12.30 -1.39 -4.36
N ALA A 38 11.62 -2.50 -4.06
CA ALA A 38 10.79 -2.62 -2.85
C ALA A 38 11.63 -2.42 -1.58
N SER A 39 12.83 -3.02 -1.51
CA SER A 39 13.69 -2.89 -0.34
C SER A 39 14.20 -1.45 -0.14
N ARG A 40 14.52 -0.73 -1.21
CA ARG A 40 14.92 0.69 -1.16
C ARG A 40 13.80 1.62 -0.73
N MET A 41 12.56 1.25 -0.96
CA MET A 41 11.37 2.05 -0.61
C MET A 41 10.96 1.89 0.87
N VAL A 42 11.46 0.90 1.60
CA VAL A 42 11.11 0.69 3.02
C VAL A 42 11.38 1.92 3.88
N GLY A 43 12.56 2.50 3.75
CA GLY A 43 12.94 3.69 4.52
C GLY A 43 12.03 4.89 4.22
N PRO A 44 11.87 5.31 2.96
CA PRO A 44 10.94 6.37 2.57
C PRO A 44 9.50 6.13 3.02
N ILE A 45 8.98 4.92 2.85
CA ILE A 45 7.61 4.55 3.27
C ILE A 45 7.45 4.67 4.79
N ALA A 46 8.43 4.16 5.55
CA ALA A 46 8.41 4.27 7.00
C ALA A 46 8.48 5.73 7.46
N ALA A 47 9.38 6.53 6.86
CA ALA A 47 9.52 7.95 7.18
C ALA A 47 8.23 8.74 6.87
N MET A 48 7.57 8.42 5.75
CA MET A 48 6.30 9.03 5.37
C MET A 48 5.20 8.68 6.38
N GLY A 49 5.06 7.40 6.75
CA GLY A 49 4.09 6.98 7.76
C GLY A 49 4.31 7.65 9.12
N VAL A 50 5.58 7.81 9.54
CA VAL A 50 5.91 8.56 10.76
C VAL A 50 5.49 10.02 10.63
N ALA A 51 5.83 10.70 9.52
CA ALA A 51 5.49 12.10 9.29
C ALA A 51 3.97 12.33 9.26
N GLU A 52 3.22 11.42 8.63
CA GLU A 52 1.77 11.48 8.61
C GLU A 52 1.17 11.33 10.01
N GLU A 53 1.64 10.39 10.82
CA GLU A 53 1.14 10.23 12.19
C GLU A 53 1.46 11.44 13.07
N LEU A 54 2.66 12.01 12.94
CA LEU A 54 3.02 13.25 13.64
C LEU A 54 2.09 14.41 13.29
N LEU A 55 1.79 14.58 12.00
CA LEU A 55 0.92 15.66 11.54
C LEU A 55 -0.55 15.40 11.91
N PHE A 56 -1.09 14.24 11.50
CA PHE A 56 -2.54 14.00 11.62
C PHE A 56 -2.96 13.66 13.05
N ARG A 57 -2.17 12.87 13.79
CA ARG A 57 -2.52 12.46 15.17
C ARG A 57 -1.87 13.39 16.19
N GLY A 58 -0.60 13.74 15.98
CA GLY A 58 0.11 14.61 16.90
C GLY A 58 -0.40 16.04 16.90
N VAL A 59 -0.65 16.61 15.72
CA VAL A 59 -1.10 18.02 15.61
C VAL A 59 -2.60 18.11 15.41
N LEU A 60 -3.13 17.64 14.27
CA LEU A 60 -4.53 17.91 13.90
C LEU A 60 -5.53 17.24 14.84
N GLN A 61 -5.32 15.99 15.22
CA GLN A 61 -6.19 15.31 16.17
C GLN A 61 -6.07 15.90 17.58
N GLY A 62 -4.89 16.38 17.97
CA GLY A 62 -4.68 17.07 19.24
C GLY A 62 -5.45 18.40 19.32
N VAL A 63 -5.56 19.13 18.22
CA VAL A 63 -6.23 20.45 18.16
C VAL A 63 -7.73 20.33 17.90
N GLY A 64 -8.14 19.51 16.95
CA GLY A 64 -9.53 19.46 16.47
C GLY A 64 -10.20 18.11 16.55
N GLY A 65 -9.59 17.17 17.27
CA GLY A 65 -10.12 15.81 17.46
C GLY A 65 -9.99 14.91 16.23
N ILE A 66 -10.45 13.67 16.39
CA ILE A 66 -10.33 12.64 15.36
C ILE A 66 -11.04 13.02 14.06
N ALA A 67 -12.15 13.75 14.14
CA ALA A 67 -12.93 14.14 12.95
C ALA A 67 -12.13 15.09 12.05
N LEU A 68 -11.46 16.12 12.60
CA LEU A 68 -10.62 17.03 11.85
C LEU A 68 -9.45 16.29 11.19
N ALA A 69 -8.76 15.47 11.96
CA ALA A 69 -7.63 14.69 11.45
C ALA A 69 -8.05 13.73 10.32
N LEU A 70 -9.20 13.06 10.48
CA LEU A 70 -9.70 12.11 9.49
C LEU A 70 -10.12 12.80 8.18
N VAL A 71 -10.84 13.93 8.28
CA VAL A 71 -11.23 14.72 7.10
C VAL A 71 -10.00 15.25 6.37
N ALA A 72 -9.04 15.83 7.08
CA ALA A 72 -7.82 16.35 6.48
C ALA A 72 -6.99 15.24 5.83
N TYR A 73 -6.82 14.10 6.51
CA TYR A 73 -6.07 12.96 5.98
C TYR A 73 -6.70 12.41 4.71
N THR A 74 -8.02 12.17 4.73
CA THR A 74 -8.77 11.68 3.58
C THR A 74 -8.75 12.67 2.41
N ALA A 75 -8.90 13.98 2.70
CA ALA A 75 -8.88 15.02 1.68
C ALA A 75 -7.56 15.07 0.90
N VAL A 76 -6.41 14.93 1.58
CA VAL A 76 -5.10 14.85 0.91
C VAL A 76 -5.09 13.73 -0.13
N GLN A 77 -5.62 12.56 0.21
CA GLN A 77 -5.65 11.43 -0.72
C GLN A 77 -6.64 11.60 -1.88
N VAL A 78 -7.72 12.33 -1.65
CA VAL A 78 -8.69 12.67 -2.72
C VAL A 78 -8.03 13.57 -3.79
N PHE A 79 -7.14 14.49 -3.40
CA PHE A 79 -6.42 15.33 -4.35
C PHE A 79 -5.52 14.52 -5.31
N GLU A 80 -5.03 13.38 -4.90
CA GLU A 80 -4.28 12.46 -5.76
C GLU A 80 -5.16 11.74 -6.79
N ARG A 81 -6.48 11.94 -6.74
CA ARG A 81 -7.49 11.36 -7.64
C ARG A 81 -7.50 9.81 -7.64
N LYS A 82 -7.01 9.21 -6.57
CA LYS A 82 -6.99 7.75 -6.36
C LYS A 82 -7.95 7.41 -5.22
N TRP A 83 -9.20 7.13 -5.57
CA TRP A 83 -10.23 6.84 -4.57
C TRP A 83 -9.90 5.63 -3.68
N ALA A 84 -9.10 4.66 -4.18
CA ALA A 84 -8.62 3.54 -3.39
C ALA A 84 -7.73 4.00 -2.22
N LEU A 85 -6.86 5.00 -2.45
CA LEU A 85 -6.07 5.62 -1.38
C LEU A 85 -6.95 6.40 -0.40
N ALA A 86 -7.94 7.14 -0.90
CA ALA A 86 -8.86 7.88 -0.05
C ALA A 86 -9.65 6.92 0.88
N LEU A 87 -10.10 5.77 0.35
CA LEU A 87 -10.75 4.74 1.16
C LEU A 87 -9.79 4.12 2.19
N ALA A 88 -8.56 3.79 1.77
CA ALA A 88 -7.53 3.28 2.67
C ALA A 88 -7.19 4.28 3.78
N ALA A 89 -7.07 5.57 3.45
CA ALA A 89 -6.84 6.65 4.40
C ALA A 89 -8.00 6.81 5.38
N LEU A 90 -9.25 6.72 4.89
CA LEU A 90 -10.42 6.80 5.75
C LEU A 90 -10.44 5.64 6.76
N LEU A 91 -10.33 4.41 6.29
CA LEU A 91 -10.37 3.21 7.15
C LEU A 91 -9.17 3.13 8.09
N GLY A 92 -7.96 3.30 7.57
CA GLY A 92 -6.73 3.35 8.35
C GLY A 92 -6.73 4.51 9.33
N GLY A 93 -7.19 5.69 8.87
CA GLY A 93 -7.31 6.87 9.69
C GLY A 93 -8.19 6.72 10.92
N VAL A 94 -9.31 6.00 10.80
CA VAL A 94 -10.16 5.64 11.94
C VAL A 94 -9.40 4.74 12.93
N VAL A 95 -8.72 3.72 12.44
CA VAL A 95 -7.99 2.77 13.29
C VAL A 95 -6.84 3.46 14.01
N TRP A 96 -6.00 4.20 13.31
CA TRP A 96 -4.84 4.87 13.92
C TRP A 96 -5.27 6.03 14.81
N GLY A 97 -6.32 6.76 14.45
CA GLY A 97 -6.90 7.79 15.30
C GLY A 97 -7.49 7.23 16.60
N ALA A 98 -8.15 6.07 16.53
CA ALA A 98 -8.63 5.36 17.70
C ALA A 98 -7.49 4.81 18.57
N LEU A 99 -6.42 4.28 17.96
CA LEU A 99 -5.21 3.84 18.66
C LEU A 99 -4.55 5.01 19.40
N PHE A 100 -4.44 6.16 18.78
CA PHE A 100 -3.91 7.37 19.41
C PHE A 100 -4.76 7.78 20.61
N ALA A 101 -6.08 7.83 20.47
CA ALA A 101 -6.99 8.20 21.56
C ALA A 101 -6.96 7.20 22.72
N TRP A 102 -6.89 5.90 22.37
CA TRP A 102 -6.86 4.82 23.39
C TRP A 102 -5.53 4.74 24.15
N ARG A 103 -4.41 4.87 23.45
CA ARG A 103 -3.07 4.70 24.04
C ARG A 103 -2.47 6.00 24.59
N GLY A 104 -3.06 7.14 24.27
CA GLY A 104 -2.60 8.45 24.72
C GLY A 104 -1.24 8.87 24.15
N GLY A 105 -0.85 8.34 22.96
CA GLY A 105 0.45 8.64 22.37
C GLY A 105 0.64 8.12 20.95
N LEU A 106 1.71 8.59 20.30
CA LEU A 106 1.99 8.37 18.88
C LEU A 106 2.64 7.02 18.56
N VAL A 107 3.24 6.34 19.53
CA VAL A 107 4.01 5.10 19.29
C VAL A 107 3.13 4.00 18.67
N ALA A 108 1.94 3.81 19.21
CA ALA A 108 1.04 2.75 18.75
C ALA A 108 0.50 3.01 17.33
N PRO A 109 -0.03 4.20 16.98
CA PRO A 109 -0.46 4.46 15.61
C PRO A 109 0.71 4.47 14.62
N ILE A 110 1.89 5.03 14.94
CA ILE A 110 3.08 4.99 14.09
C ILE A 110 3.47 3.53 13.80
N ALA A 111 3.62 2.71 14.83
CA ALA A 111 3.99 1.31 14.65
C ALA A 111 2.94 0.54 13.81
N ALA A 112 1.65 0.75 14.06
CA ALA A 112 0.59 0.12 13.32
C ALA A 112 0.57 0.55 11.84
N HIS A 113 0.74 1.85 11.58
CA HIS A 113 0.76 2.41 10.22
C HIS A 113 1.96 1.92 9.41
N VAL A 114 3.16 2.07 9.96
CA VAL A 114 4.40 1.65 9.28
C VAL A 114 4.40 0.15 8.99
N LEU A 115 4.01 -0.67 9.97
CA LEU A 115 3.93 -2.11 9.77
C LEU A 115 2.87 -2.49 8.72
N TRP A 116 1.70 -1.86 8.77
CA TRP A 116 0.63 -2.13 7.81
C TRP A 116 1.04 -1.74 6.38
N THR A 117 1.56 -0.52 6.18
CA THR A 117 2.00 -0.04 4.86
C THR A 117 3.19 -0.86 4.35
N GLY A 118 4.17 -1.15 5.21
CA GLY A 118 5.31 -1.98 4.87
C GLY A 118 4.89 -3.38 4.43
N MET A 119 4.02 -4.04 5.19
CA MET A 119 3.52 -5.37 4.83
C MET A 119 2.71 -5.37 3.54
N LEU A 120 1.84 -4.38 3.31
CA LEU A 120 1.11 -4.28 2.05
C LEU A 120 2.07 -4.10 0.86
N THR A 121 3.08 -3.24 1.01
CA THR A 121 4.09 -3.02 -0.02
C THR A 121 4.81 -4.33 -0.36
N PHE A 122 5.28 -5.08 0.65
CA PHE A 122 5.99 -6.34 0.42
C PHE A 122 5.07 -7.45 -0.13
N VAL A 123 3.93 -7.68 0.51
CA VAL A 123 3.03 -8.78 0.13
C VAL A 123 2.50 -8.59 -1.29
N TRP A 124 2.19 -7.35 -1.68
CA TRP A 124 1.61 -7.12 -3.00
C TRP A 124 2.64 -6.96 -4.09
N THR A 125 3.81 -6.40 -3.80
CA THR A 125 4.90 -6.34 -4.78
C THR A 125 5.40 -7.75 -5.16
N LEU A 126 5.57 -8.63 -4.17
CA LEU A 126 6.01 -10.00 -4.41
C LEU A 126 4.91 -10.89 -5.01
N GLY A 127 3.64 -10.64 -4.66
CA GLY A 127 2.50 -11.41 -5.17
C GLY A 127 2.05 -11.04 -6.58
N THR A 128 2.44 -9.87 -7.09
CA THR A 128 2.05 -9.37 -8.41
C THR A 128 3.17 -9.34 -9.44
N ALA A 129 4.37 -9.85 -9.07
CA ALA A 129 5.46 -9.98 -10.03
C ALA A 129 4.94 -10.71 -11.28
N PRO A 130 5.07 -10.15 -12.49
CA PRO A 130 4.71 -10.86 -13.70
C PRO A 130 5.52 -12.15 -13.73
N ARG A 131 4.87 -13.30 -13.85
CA ARG A 131 5.59 -14.49 -14.22
C ARG A 131 6.30 -14.15 -15.52
N VAL A 132 7.62 -14.12 -15.51
CA VAL A 132 8.42 -14.05 -16.73
C VAL A 132 7.96 -15.24 -17.54
N GLN A 133 7.11 -14.96 -18.53
CA GLN A 133 6.78 -15.92 -19.54
C GLN A 133 8.12 -16.13 -20.25
N GLU A 134 8.80 -17.23 -19.94
CA GLU A 134 9.90 -17.71 -20.77
C GLU A 134 9.30 -17.82 -22.16
N SER A 135 9.40 -16.73 -22.92
CA SER A 135 9.17 -16.74 -24.33
C SER A 135 10.18 -17.71 -24.89
N GLY A 136 9.69 -18.91 -25.20
CA GLY A 136 10.47 -19.94 -25.82
C GLY A 136 11.16 -19.38 -27.04
N VAL A 137 12.41 -19.01 -26.86
CA VAL A 137 13.32 -18.80 -27.98
C VAL A 137 13.52 -20.19 -28.56
N THR A 138 12.67 -20.54 -29.51
CA THR A 138 12.91 -21.68 -30.39
C THR A 138 14.27 -21.44 -31.03
N PRO A 139 15.26 -22.35 -30.86
CA PRO A 139 16.55 -22.18 -31.51
C PRO A 139 16.29 -22.21 -33.03
N ALA A 140 16.55 -21.06 -33.66
CA ALA A 140 16.49 -20.99 -35.13
C ALA A 140 17.40 -22.13 -35.66
N THR A 141 16.78 -23.07 -36.34
CA THR A 141 17.42 -24.15 -37.07
C THR A 141 18.47 -23.52 -37.97
N ARG A 142 19.72 -23.76 -37.65
CA ARG A 142 20.87 -23.37 -38.45
C ARG A 142 20.80 -24.16 -39.77
N GLN A 143 20.17 -23.54 -40.76
CA GLN A 143 20.14 -24.08 -42.10
C GLN A 143 21.56 -24.03 -42.65
N ARG A 144 22.21 -25.20 -42.70
CA ARG A 144 23.49 -25.37 -43.40
C ARG A 144 23.20 -25.39 -44.89
N ASP A 145 23.41 -24.27 -45.49
CA ASP A 145 23.56 -24.26 -46.98
C ASP A 145 24.94 -24.81 -47.29
N HIS A 146 24.98 -26.13 -47.61
CA HIS A 146 26.00 -26.70 -48.45
C HIS A 146 25.52 -26.54 -49.90
N ALA A 147 26.08 -25.59 -50.61
CA ALA A 147 26.08 -25.57 -52.08
C ALA A 147 27.52 -25.52 -52.56
N SER A 148 27.93 -26.57 -53.12
CA SER A 148 28.76 -26.87 -54.29
C SER A 148 29.72 -25.78 -54.78
#